data_a3ff43eef929363e2bd01bffe0d1bb9f
#
_entry.id   a3ff43eef929363e2bd01bffe0d1bb9f
#
_cell.length_a   1.000
_cell.length_b   1.000
_cell.length_c   1.000
_cell.angle_alpha   90.00
_cell.angle_beta   90.00
_cell.angle_gamma   90.00
#
_symmetry.space_group_name_H-M   'P 1'
#
loop_
_entity.id
_entity.type
_entity.pdbx_description
1 polymer ?
#
loop_
_entity_poly.entity_id
_entity_poly.type
_entity_poly.pdbx_seq_one_letter_code
_entity_poly.pdbx_strand_id
1 'polypeptide(L)'
;MKKRRGGFLLGLGLLLLAAGLLLKLVVVPDKARFPDNVDETRTYTGTVSLLNRQALDAGDVANVFLRDVPATIERHVTTDEVDGNQALVHDVSNLKGPDGTTLVTSDDFYTIDRKTMAAVQNFSSNTDVNPAEGLVVGFPIGTEQKNYTGWNDDAGKTVELKFVAKEERAGRTALRFEASSGPEKIVHPGTLEKFPATVSKDQVVPLLPLFGLAPEVIAQLSAFLPLLPAQIPLTYTYEFEAKYWVDPDTGVLLDTEKHDLRKAVVDASGFGLGLLTAPVYDLNYTASEDSKRESANDAKGYANLLKLGDWVPWGLIGLGGLSLLIGLMRKMRSGKDRIDTMARGAKFGEAKDALRTKADDMMDDTMRRSDHTDNPY
;
A
#
# COMPACT_ATOMS: atom_id res chain seq x y z
N MET A 1 53.64 -6.50 11.72
CA MET A 1 52.22 -6.05 11.81
C MET A 1 51.48 -5.90 10.47
N LYS A 2 52.10 -5.95 9.28
CA LYS A 2 51.41 -5.78 7.96
C LYS A 2 50.52 -6.96 7.52
N LYS A 3 50.72 -8.17 8.03
CA LYS A 3 50.00 -9.41 7.56
C LYS A 3 48.53 -9.48 7.99
N ARG A 4 48.09 -8.84 9.07
CA ARG A 4 46.69 -8.88 9.55
C ARG A 4 45.72 -8.02 8.76
N ARG A 5 46.19 -6.99 8.03
CA ARG A 5 45.33 -5.99 7.35
C ARG A 5 44.65 -6.54 6.07
N GLY A 6 45.27 -7.45 5.32
CA GLY A 6 44.64 -8.04 4.11
C GLY A 6 43.51 -9.01 4.42
N GLY A 7 43.66 -9.85 5.46
CA GLY A 7 42.63 -10.77 5.93
C GLY A 7 41.41 -10.05 6.51
N PHE A 8 41.64 -8.96 7.24
CA PHE A 8 40.58 -8.10 7.79
C PHE A 8 39.72 -7.48 6.69
N LEU A 9 40.33 -6.95 5.62
CA LEU A 9 39.59 -6.37 4.49
C LEU A 9 38.77 -7.41 3.72
N LEU A 10 39.26 -8.63 3.58
CA LEU A 10 38.50 -9.73 2.97
C LEU A 10 37.28 -10.12 3.84
N GLY A 11 37.46 -10.25 5.16
CA GLY A 11 36.36 -10.54 6.09
C GLY A 11 35.30 -9.43 6.09
N LEU A 12 35.75 -8.15 6.17
CA LEU A 12 34.87 -6.99 6.10
C LEU A 12 34.10 -6.92 4.76
N GLY A 13 34.79 -7.17 3.65
CA GLY A 13 34.16 -7.17 2.32
C GLY A 13 33.09 -8.23 2.17
N LEU A 14 33.32 -9.47 2.66
CA LEU A 14 32.31 -10.53 2.67
C LEU A 14 31.12 -10.18 3.55
N LEU A 15 31.35 -9.61 4.72
CA LEU A 15 30.30 -9.20 5.64
C LEU A 15 29.40 -8.10 5.04
N LEU A 16 30.00 -7.08 4.42
CA LEU A 16 29.25 -6.00 3.76
C LEU A 16 28.46 -6.51 2.54
N LEU A 17 29.02 -7.43 1.75
CA LEU A 17 28.29 -8.06 0.65
C LEU A 17 27.10 -8.89 1.17
N ALA A 18 27.31 -9.72 2.19
CA ALA A 18 26.24 -10.52 2.78
C ALA A 18 25.14 -9.63 3.38
N ALA A 19 25.52 -8.58 4.09
CA ALA A 19 24.56 -7.61 4.64
C ALA A 19 23.78 -6.87 3.55
N GLY A 20 24.46 -6.40 2.48
CA GLY A 20 23.82 -5.76 1.35
C GLY A 20 22.85 -6.67 0.60
N LEU A 21 23.24 -7.92 0.36
CA LEU A 21 22.37 -8.92 -0.26
C LEU A 21 21.17 -9.28 0.63
N LEU A 22 21.36 -9.46 1.92
CA LEU A 22 20.28 -9.72 2.87
C LEU A 22 19.27 -8.58 2.89
N LEU A 23 19.75 -7.34 2.97
CA LEU A 23 18.88 -6.17 2.90
C LEU A 23 18.11 -6.12 1.58
N LYS A 24 18.78 -6.32 0.43
CA LYS A 24 18.15 -6.22 -0.89
C LYS A 24 17.14 -7.33 -1.17
N LEU A 25 17.44 -8.57 -0.76
CA LEU A 25 16.63 -9.73 -1.14
C LEU A 25 15.57 -10.10 -0.10
N VAL A 26 15.74 -9.68 1.15
CA VAL A 26 14.84 -10.05 2.25
C VAL A 26 14.14 -8.83 2.84
N VAL A 27 14.91 -7.85 3.34
CA VAL A 27 14.34 -6.76 4.13
C VAL A 27 13.57 -5.75 3.25
N VAL A 28 14.14 -5.34 2.11
CA VAL A 28 13.51 -4.35 1.21
C VAL A 28 12.19 -4.85 0.63
N PRO A 29 12.09 -6.08 0.07
CA PRO A 29 10.81 -6.61 -0.41
C PRO A 29 9.76 -6.79 0.70
N ASP A 30 10.20 -7.05 1.93
CA ASP A 30 9.31 -7.16 3.08
C ASP A 30 8.72 -5.80 3.49
N LYS A 31 9.47 -4.73 3.35
CA LYS A 31 9.01 -3.36 3.66
C LYS A 31 8.31 -2.65 2.50
N ALA A 32 8.44 -3.14 1.27
CA ALA A 32 7.77 -2.61 0.09
C ALA A 32 6.38 -3.25 -0.10
N ARG A 33 5.58 -3.28 0.97
CA ARG A 33 4.21 -3.79 1.00
C ARG A 33 3.39 -3.05 2.07
N PHE A 34 2.07 -3.17 2.00
CA PHE A 34 1.17 -2.60 3.01
C PHE A 34 1.65 -2.97 4.42
N PRO A 35 1.79 -2.00 5.33
CA PRO A 35 2.34 -2.23 6.67
C PRO A 35 1.53 -3.25 7.49
N ASP A 36 2.17 -3.84 8.48
CA ASP A 36 1.55 -4.80 9.41
C ASP A 36 0.94 -4.14 10.66
N ASN A 37 1.04 -2.83 10.76
CA ASN A 37 0.63 -2.04 11.91
C ASN A 37 0.02 -0.71 11.48
N VAL A 38 -0.81 -0.72 10.44
CA VAL A 38 -1.56 0.48 10.05
C VAL A 38 -2.56 0.83 11.17
N ASP A 39 -2.60 2.09 11.53
CA ASP A 39 -3.55 2.70 12.45
C ASP A 39 -3.68 4.17 12.02
N GLU A 40 -4.54 4.42 11.02
CA GLU A 40 -4.65 5.71 10.36
C GLU A 40 -6.08 6.22 10.37
N THR A 41 -6.25 7.48 10.76
CA THR A 41 -7.51 8.19 10.62
C THR A 41 -7.39 9.27 9.55
N ARG A 42 -8.35 9.31 8.63
CA ARG A 42 -8.49 10.37 7.62
C ARG A 42 -9.84 11.02 7.73
N THR A 43 -9.87 12.32 7.56
CA THR A 43 -11.11 13.12 7.62
C THR A 43 -11.45 13.66 6.24
N TYR A 44 -12.74 13.68 5.96
CA TYR A 44 -13.30 14.26 4.75
C TYR A 44 -14.40 15.24 5.16
N THR A 45 -14.61 16.25 4.34
CA THR A 45 -15.64 17.28 4.58
C THR A 45 -16.55 17.37 3.36
N GLY A 46 -17.80 17.65 3.61
CA GLY A 46 -18.78 17.71 2.54
C GLY A 46 -20.17 18.11 2.99
N THR A 47 -21.15 17.73 2.19
CA THR A 47 -22.56 17.93 2.47
C THR A 47 -23.32 16.63 2.28
N VAL A 48 -24.29 16.38 3.14
CA VAL A 48 -25.16 15.20 3.06
C VAL A 48 -26.63 15.57 3.10
N SER A 49 -27.40 14.93 2.23
CA SER A 49 -28.85 14.82 2.37
C SER A 49 -29.23 13.38 2.66
N LEU A 50 -29.97 13.12 3.72
CA LEU A 50 -30.29 11.75 4.11
C LEU A 50 -31.69 11.61 4.71
N LEU A 51 -32.27 10.41 4.57
CA LEU A 51 -33.53 10.03 5.16
C LEU A 51 -33.38 9.97 6.70
N ASN A 52 -34.21 10.77 7.39
CA ASN A 52 -34.36 10.71 8.82
C ASN A 52 -35.41 9.63 9.18
N ARG A 53 -34.92 8.44 9.49
CA ARG A 53 -35.80 7.31 9.81
C ARG A 53 -36.68 7.55 10.99
N GLN A 54 -36.19 8.25 12.04
CA GLN A 54 -37.01 8.57 13.24
C GLN A 54 -38.17 9.48 12.87
N ALA A 55 -37.96 10.50 12.05
CA ALA A 55 -39.01 11.37 11.57
C ALA A 55 -40.02 10.62 10.69
N LEU A 56 -39.52 9.71 9.81
CA LEU A 56 -40.37 8.86 8.99
C LEU A 56 -41.27 7.95 9.85
N ASP A 57 -40.73 7.28 10.85
CA ASP A 57 -41.42 6.38 11.75
C ASP A 57 -42.42 7.14 12.61
N ALA A 58 -42.13 8.39 12.99
CA ALA A 58 -43.00 9.29 13.71
C ALA A 58 -44.10 9.97 12.86
N GLY A 59 -44.04 9.82 11.52
CA GLY A 59 -44.94 10.53 10.59
C GLY A 59 -44.67 12.03 10.48
N ASP A 60 -43.47 12.48 10.91
CA ASP A 60 -43.04 13.88 10.81
C ASP A 60 -42.47 14.18 9.41
N VAL A 61 -43.39 14.42 8.47
CA VAL A 61 -43.08 14.64 7.04
C VAL A 61 -42.16 15.84 6.84
N ALA A 62 -42.23 16.85 7.69
CA ALA A 62 -41.41 18.07 7.56
C ALA A 62 -39.92 17.79 7.80
N ASN A 63 -39.59 16.81 8.63
CA ASN A 63 -38.23 16.46 9.03
C ASN A 63 -37.75 15.09 8.50
N VAL A 64 -38.52 14.48 7.56
CA VAL A 64 -38.19 13.18 6.95
C VAL A 64 -36.84 13.20 6.21
N PHE A 65 -36.43 14.35 5.70
CA PHE A 65 -35.13 14.51 5.06
C PHE A 65 -34.31 15.62 5.73
N LEU A 66 -33.13 15.26 6.18
CA LEU A 66 -32.06 16.24 6.40
C LEU A 66 -31.51 16.61 5.01
N ARG A 67 -31.45 17.91 4.67
CA ARG A 67 -31.03 18.36 3.35
C ARG A 67 -29.82 19.26 3.45
N ASP A 68 -28.81 18.99 2.58
CA ASP A 68 -27.59 19.80 2.41
C ASP A 68 -26.90 20.14 3.74
N VAL A 69 -26.92 19.18 4.68
CA VAL A 69 -26.31 19.36 6.00
C VAL A 69 -24.79 19.25 5.86
N PRO A 70 -24.02 20.24 6.38
CA PRO A 70 -22.57 20.09 6.48
C PRO A 70 -22.20 18.82 7.25
N ALA A 71 -21.27 18.06 6.71
CA ALA A 71 -20.88 16.78 7.28
C ALA A 71 -19.36 16.58 7.27
N THR A 72 -18.89 15.82 8.26
CA THR A 72 -17.52 15.33 8.34
C THR A 72 -17.53 13.82 8.36
N ILE A 73 -16.68 13.18 7.57
CA ILE A 73 -16.46 11.74 7.62
C ILE A 73 -15.11 11.49 8.30
N GLU A 74 -15.11 10.69 9.34
CA GLU A 74 -13.89 10.14 9.93
C GLU A 74 -13.77 8.67 9.50
N ARG A 75 -12.76 8.36 8.71
CA ARG A 75 -12.43 7.00 8.29
C ARG A 75 -11.19 6.55 9.03
N HIS A 76 -11.30 5.47 9.77
CA HIS A 76 -10.25 4.84 10.55
C HIS A 76 -9.95 3.46 9.96
N VAL A 77 -8.70 3.25 9.56
CA VAL A 77 -8.24 2.00 8.96
C VAL A 77 -7.14 1.42 9.83
N THR A 78 -7.33 0.16 10.27
CA THR A 78 -6.34 -0.59 11.03
C THR A 78 -5.95 -1.90 10.35
N THR A 79 -4.73 -2.37 10.62
CA THR A 79 -4.33 -3.74 10.31
C THR A 79 -4.50 -4.59 11.57
N ASP A 80 -5.47 -5.48 11.57
CA ASP A 80 -5.83 -6.28 12.74
C ASP A 80 -5.02 -7.59 12.80
N GLU A 81 -4.80 -8.23 11.65
CA GLU A 81 -4.10 -9.51 11.58
C GLU A 81 -3.26 -9.60 10.30
N VAL A 82 -2.11 -10.27 10.37
CA VAL A 82 -1.21 -10.49 9.22
C VAL A 82 -0.77 -11.94 9.16
N ASP A 83 -0.93 -12.56 7.99
CA ASP A 83 -0.35 -13.85 7.66
C ASP A 83 0.45 -13.74 6.35
N GLY A 84 1.77 -13.71 6.49
CA GLY A 84 2.70 -13.60 5.37
C GLY A 84 2.47 -12.35 4.51
N ASN A 85 1.91 -12.55 3.31
CA ASN A 85 1.60 -11.47 2.37
C ASN A 85 0.13 -11.05 2.40
N GLN A 86 -0.65 -11.56 3.31
CA GLN A 86 -2.06 -11.21 3.48
C GLN A 86 -2.25 -10.42 4.77
N ALA A 87 -3.23 -9.55 4.79
CA ALA A 87 -3.64 -8.80 5.98
C ALA A 87 -5.16 -8.74 6.09
N LEU A 88 -5.65 -8.84 7.32
CA LEU A 88 -7.00 -8.46 7.70
C LEU A 88 -6.98 -6.97 8.02
N VAL A 89 -7.80 -6.21 7.32
CA VAL A 89 -7.94 -4.76 7.49
C VAL A 89 -9.34 -4.46 8.00
N HIS A 90 -9.42 -3.66 9.04
CA HIS A 90 -10.65 -3.11 9.59
C HIS A 90 -10.80 -1.67 9.13
N ASP A 91 -11.92 -1.35 8.50
CA ASP A 91 -12.23 -0.04 7.90
C ASP A 91 -13.52 0.50 8.49
N VAL A 92 -13.40 1.45 9.40
CA VAL A 92 -14.53 2.09 10.07
C VAL A 92 -14.71 3.52 9.55
N SER A 93 -15.92 3.84 9.10
CA SER A 93 -16.25 5.19 8.65
C SER A 93 -17.44 5.74 9.43
N ASN A 94 -17.29 6.92 10.02
CA ASN A 94 -18.33 7.63 10.75
C ASN A 94 -18.67 8.95 10.07
N LEU A 95 -19.86 9.04 9.51
CA LEU A 95 -20.42 10.29 9.01
C LEU A 95 -21.02 11.07 10.18
N LYS A 96 -20.53 12.28 10.43
CA LYS A 96 -20.96 13.16 11.53
C LYS A 96 -21.62 14.42 11.01
N GLY A 97 -22.67 14.84 11.68
CA GLY A 97 -23.33 16.13 11.45
C GLY A 97 -22.52 17.31 12.02
N PRO A 98 -23.00 18.54 11.82
CA PRO A 98 -22.31 19.76 12.26
C PRO A 98 -22.18 19.89 13.79
N ASP A 99 -23.01 19.20 14.54
CA ASP A 99 -22.97 19.12 16.01
C ASP A 99 -22.07 18.00 16.54
N GLY A 100 -21.43 17.25 15.63
CA GLY A 100 -20.59 16.09 15.96
C GLY A 100 -21.35 14.78 16.18
N THR A 101 -22.69 14.80 16.07
CA THR A 101 -23.51 13.58 16.19
C THR A 101 -23.24 12.64 15.02
N THR A 102 -23.00 11.37 15.29
CA THR A 102 -22.85 10.35 14.25
C THR A 102 -24.20 10.06 13.61
N LEU A 103 -24.27 10.30 12.30
CA LEU A 103 -25.46 10.08 11.47
C LEU A 103 -25.49 8.68 10.86
N VAL A 104 -24.32 8.21 10.39
CA VAL A 104 -24.17 6.90 9.75
C VAL A 104 -22.80 6.32 10.12
N THR A 105 -22.73 5.04 10.43
CA THR A 105 -21.49 4.27 10.61
C THR A 105 -21.42 3.18 9.56
N SER A 106 -20.25 2.97 8.97
CA SER A 106 -19.83 1.75 8.25
C SER A 106 -18.71 1.09 9.04
N ASP A 107 -18.76 -0.24 9.13
CA ASP A 107 -17.84 -1.05 9.93
C ASP A 107 -17.57 -2.34 9.14
N ASP A 108 -16.44 -2.38 8.43
CA ASP A 108 -16.17 -3.36 7.39
C ASP A 108 -14.81 -4.01 7.58
N PHE A 109 -14.73 -5.32 7.35
CA PHE A 109 -13.49 -6.08 7.38
C PHE A 109 -13.18 -6.64 5.99
N TYR A 110 -11.94 -6.43 5.55
CA TYR A 110 -11.44 -6.93 4.28
C TYR A 110 -10.14 -7.69 4.47
N THR A 111 -9.95 -8.73 3.67
CA THR A 111 -8.64 -9.39 3.54
C THR A 111 -7.99 -8.97 2.24
N ILE A 112 -6.73 -8.56 2.32
CA ILE A 112 -5.98 -8.05 1.17
C ILE A 112 -4.64 -8.76 0.99
N ASP A 113 -4.18 -8.85 -0.26
CA ASP A 113 -2.77 -9.08 -0.56
C ASP A 113 -2.00 -7.77 -0.35
N ARG A 114 -1.01 -7.78 0.53
CA ARG A 114 -0.26 -6.60 0.98
C ARG A 114 0.62 -5.96 -0.09
N LYS A 115 0.86 -6.64 -1.21
CA LYS A 115 1.63 -6.09 -2.35
C LYS A 115 0.74 -5.48 -3.41
N THR A 116 -0.33 -6.18 -3.75
CA THR A 116 -1.22 -5.76 -4.83
C THR A 116 -2.39 -4.91 -4.35
N MET A 117 -2.65 -4.91 -3.03
CA MET A 117 -3.81 -4.30 -2.38
C MET A 117 -5.16 -4.87 -2.83
N ALA A 118 -5.14 -5.93 -3.61
CA ALA A 118 -6.35 -6.62 -4.06
C ALA A 118 -6.92 -7.49 -2.93
N ALA A 119 -8.24 -7.54 -2.85
CA ALA A 119 -8.95 -8.44 -1.96
C ALA A 119 -8.54 -9.89 -2.23
N VAL A 120 -8.36 -10.67 -1.18
CA VAL A 120 -8.06 -12.11 -1.25
C VAL A 120 -9.13 -12.89 -0.51
N GLN A 121 -9.36 -14.11 -0.98
CA GLN A 121 -10.27 -15.04 -0.34
C GLN A 121 -9.46 -16.07 0.45
N ASN A 122 -10.10 -16.74 1.41
CA ASN A 122 -9.49 -17.80 2.23
C ASN A 122 -8.40 -17.35 3.23
N PHE A 123 -8.48 -16.12 3.71
CA PHE A 123 -7.72 -15.72 4.88
C PHE A 123 -8.29 -16.42 6.12
N SER A 124 -7.42 -17.05 6.93
CA SER A 124 -7.84 -17.71 8.15
C SER A 124 -8.00 -16.70 9.29
N SER A 125 -9.20 -16.18 9.44
CA SER A 125 -9.58 -15.30 10.54
C SER A 125 -10.84 -15.83 11.22
N ASN A 126 -11.03 -15.48 12.50
CA ASN A 126 -12.29 -15.69 13.22
C ASN A 126 -13.28 -14.51 13.01
N THR A 127 -12.90 -13.52 12.23
CA THR A 127 -13.70 -12.34 11.94
C THR A 127 -14.50 -12.57 10.66
N ASP A 128 -15.77 -12.15 10.66
CA ASP A 128 -16.57 -12.12 9.44
C ASP A 128 -16.03 -11.06 8.50
N VAL A 129 -15.60 -11.50 7.32
CA VAL A 129 -14.96 -10.67 6.31
C VAL A 129 -15.95 -10.38 5.19
N ASN A 130 -16.03 -9.11 4.77
CA ASN A 130 -16.84 -8.70 3.65
C ASN A 130 -16.30 -9.34 2.35
N PRO A 131 -17.16 -9.96 1.54
CA PRO A 131 -16.75 -10.46 0.23
C PRO A 131 -16.36 -9.29 -0.67
N ALA A 132 -15.20 -9.39 -1.32
CA ALA A 132 -14.71 -8.33 -2.20
C ALA A 132 -13.81 -8.88 -3.31
N GLU A 133 -13.64 -8.08 -4.39
CA GLU A 133 -12.73 -8.36 -5.49
C GLU A 133 -12.00 -7.07 -5.91
N GLY A 134 -10.75 -7.18 -6.35
CA GLY A 134 -9.95 -6.01 -6.73
C GLY A 134 -9.51 -5.16 -5.52
N LEU A 135 -9.24 -3.88 -5.75
CA LEU A 135 -8.80 -2.95 -4.73
C LEU A 135 -9.97 -2.54 -3.82
N VAL A 136 -9.76 -2.60 -2.50
CA VAL A 136 -10.80 -2.25 -1.51
C VAL A 136 -10.37 -1.10 -0.59
N VAL A 137 -9.15 -1.11 -0.07
CA VAL A 137 -8.70 -0.17 0.97
C VAL A 137 -7.85 0.96 0.40
N GLY A 138 -7.10 0.69 -0.66
CA GLY A 138 -6.16 1.66 -1.24
C GLY A 138 -5.46 1.12 -2.47
N PHE A 139 -4.40 1.80 -2.89
CA PHE A 139 -3.60 1.46 -4.06
C PHE A 139 -2.27 0.81 -3.68
N PRO A 140 -1.69 -0.04 -4.56
CA PRO A 140 -0.41 -0.69 -4.28
C PRO A 140 0.76 0.31 -4.28
N ILE A 141 1.79 0.00 -3.51
CA ILE A 141 3.08 0.70 -3.59
C ILE A 141 3.63 0.54 -5.01
N GLY A 142 4.10 1.63 -5.61
CA GLY A 142 4.50 1.64 -7.01
C GLY A 142 3.30 1.63 -7.97
N THR A 143 2.25 2.39 -7.64
CA THR A 143 1.07 2.55 -8.49
C THR A 143 1.44 3.02 -9.90
N GLU A 144 0.98 2.31 -10.92
CA GLU A 144 1.29 2.55 -12.32
C GLU A 144 0.20 3.35 -13.04
N GLN A 145 0.55 3.95 -14.19
CA GLN A 145 -0.37 4.65 -15.08
C GLN A 145 -1.20 3.66 -15.92
N LYS A 146 -2.01 2.84 -15.26
CA LYS A 146 -2.91 1.85 -15.88
C LYS A 146 -4.23 1.78 -15.13
N ASN A 147 -5.26 1.24 -15.75
CA ASN A 147 -6.51 1.00 -15.07
C ASN A 147 -6.35 -0.12 -14.02
N TYR A 148 -7.06 0.01 -12.91
CA TYR A 148 -7.18 -1.00 -11.88
C TYR A 148 -8.63 -1.45 -11.76
N THR A 149 -8.85 -2.58 -11.11
CA THR A 149 -10.18 -3.05 -10.71
C THR A 149 -10.36 -2.72 -9.24
N GLY A 150 -11.41 -1.96 -8.92
CA GLY A 150 -11.86 -1.69 -7.56
C GLY A 150 -13.13 -2.47 -7.23
N TRP A 151 -13.62 -2.29 -6.01
CA TRP A 151 -14.83 -2.94 -5.51
C TRP A 151 -15.92 -1.91 -5.20
N ASN A 152 -17.14 -2.19 -5.63
CA ASN A 152 -18.35 -1.50 -5.23
C ASN A 152 -19.12 -2.39 -4.25
N ASP A 153 -18.93 -2.13 -2.97
CA ASP A 153 -19.45 -2.96 -1.88
C ASP A 153 -20.98 -2.98 -1.84
N ASP A 154 -21.62 -1.82 -2.00
CA ASP A 154 -23.08 -1.72 -2.04
C ASP A 154 -23.70 -2.59 -3.12
N ALA A 155 -23.09 -2.68 -4.29
CA ALA A 155 -23.59 -3.47 -5.41
C ALA A 155 -23.03 -4.90 -5.47
N GLY A 156 -21.99 -5.21 -4.65
CA GLY A 156 -21.29 -6.50 -4.71
C GLY A 156 -20.66 -6.77 -6.10
N LYS A 157 -20.06 -5.73 -6.71
CA LYS A 157 -19.52 -5.81 -8.07
C LYS A 157 -18.18 -5.09 -8.18
N THR A 158 -17.38 -5.52 -9.13
CA THR A 158 -16.17 -4.79 -9.51
C THR A 158 -16.50 -3.51 -10.27
N VAL A 159 -15.62 -2.52 -10.13
CA VAL A 159 -15.67 -1.24 -10.85
C VAL A 159 -14.31 -0.92 -11.43
N GLU A 160 -14.27 -0.31 -12.60
CA GLU A 160 -13.00 0.17 -13.18
C GLU A 160 -12.54 1.46 -12.51
N LEU A 161 -11.30 1.47 -12.02
CA LEU A 161 -10.56 2.64 -11.60
C LEU A 161 -9.70 3.08 -12.78
N LYS A 162 -10.23 3.99 -13.59
CA LYS A 162 -9.64 4.43 -14.85
C LYS A 162 -8.53 5.44 -14.60
N PHE A 163 -7.31 5.16 -15.04
CA PHE A 163 -6.24 6.17 -15.08
C PHE A 163 -6.58 7.29 -16.06
N VAL A 164 -6.46 8.54 -15.61
CA VAL A 164 -6.83 9.72 -16.40
C VAL A 164 -5.64 10.63 -16.66
N ALA A 165 -4.88 10.96 -15.60
CA ALA A 165 -3.80 11.96 -15.71
C ALA A 165 -2.73 11.76 -14.63
N LYS A 166 -1.56 12.34 -14.92
CA LYS A 166 -0.52 12.61 -13.93
C LYS A 166 -0.47 14.10 -13.69
N GLU A 167 -0.64 14.53 -12.45
CA GLU A 167 -0.76 15.94 -12.09
C GLU A 167 -0.18 16.22 -10.70
N GLU A 168 -0.13 17.49 -10.28
CA GLU A 168 0.29 17.84 -8.93
C GLU A 168 -0.93 17.95 -8.00
N ARG A 169 -0.86 17.27 -6.84
CA ARG A 169 -1.90 17.32 -5.79
C ARG A 169 -1.25 17.31 -4.41
N ALA A 170 -1.71 18.19 -3.51
CA ALA A 170 -1.14 18.33 -2.17
C ALA A 170 0.40 18.53 -2.15
N GLY A 171 0.96 19.22 -3.16
CA GLY A 171 2.41 19.47 -3.29
C GLY A 171 3.24 18.25 -3.70
N ARG A 172 2.60 17.22 -4.25
CA ARG A 172 3.26 15.99 -4.73
C ARG A 172 2.74 15.61 -6.11
N THR A 173 3.56 14.89 -6.86
CA THR A 173 3.10 14.22 -8.08
C THR A 173 2.06 13.17 -7.72
N ALA A 174 0.93 13.21 -8.38
CA ALA A 174 -0.18 12.27 -8.21
C ALA A 174 -0.61 11.65 -9.53
N LEU A 175 -1.08 10.41 -9.48
CA LEU A 175 -1.85 9.78 -10.55
C LEU A 175 -3.32 9.93 -10.22
N ARG A 176 -4.09 10.54 -11.14
CA ARG A 176 -5.53 10.68 -10.99
C ARG A 176 -6.25 9.51 -11.62
N PHE A 177 -7.09 8.87 -10.82
CA PHE A 177 -8.02 7.82 -11.25
C PHE A 177 -9.45 8.30 -11.10
N GLU A 178 -10.31 7.89 -12.01
CA GLU A 178 -11.75 8.12 -11.95
C GLU A 178 -12.49 6.80 -11.94
N ALA A 179 -13.54 6.74 -11.14
CA ALA A 179 -14.45 5.61 -11.09
C ALA A 179 -15.88 6.11 -11.01
N SER A 180 -16.79 5.38 -11.64
CA SER A 180 -18.22 5.63 -11.53
C SER A 180 -19.00 4.32 -11.65
N SER A 181 -20.14 4.27 -11.00
CA SER A 181 -21.12 3.22 -11.17
C SER A 181 -22.47 3.85 -11.47
N GLY A 182 -23.16 3.34 -12.46
CA GLY A 182 -24.57 3.68 -12.69
C GLY A 182 -25.47 3.11 -11.59
N PRO A 183 -26.78 3.33 -11.64
CA PRO A 183 -27.71 2.84 -10.63
C PRO A 183 -27.70 1.31 -10.58
N GLU A 184 -27.02 0.72 -9.62
CA GLU A 184 -26.94 -0.69 -9.33
C GLU A 184 -27.79 -1.03 -8.11
N LYS A 185 -28.42 -2.21 -8.11
CA LYS A 185 -29.17 -2.67 -6.94
C LYS A 185 -28.24 -2.88 -5.75
N ILE A 186 -28.59 -2.30 -4.60
CA ILE A 186 -27.87 -2.55 -3.35
C ILE A 186 -28.13 -3.98 -2.88
N VAL A 187 -27.04 -4.70 -2.60
CA VAL A 187 -27.07 -6.07 -2.07
C VAL A 187 -26.36 -6.18 -0.71
N HIS A 188 -25.56 -5.18 -0.33
CA HIS A 188 -24.81 -5.17 0.91
C HIS A 188 -25.74 -5.12 2.13
N PRO A 189 -25.72 -6.14 3.04
CA PRO A 189 -26.67 -6.24 4.14
C PRO A 189 -26.59 -5.04 5.12
N GLY A 190 -25.38 -4.66 5.52
CA GLY A 190 -25.13 -3.56 6.43
C GLY A 190 -25.62 -2.19 5.93
N THR A 191 -25.65 -2.00 4.59
CA THR A 191 -26.27 -0.82 3.98
C THR A 191 -27.79 -0.93 3.98
N LEU A 192 -28.35 -2.09 3.64
CA LEU A 192 -29.79 -2.29 3.59
C LEU A 192 -30.46 -2.13 4.98
N GLU A 193 -29.79 -2.53 6.05
CA GLU A 193 -30.28 -2.38 7.42
C GLU A 193 -30.49 -0.91 7.84
N LYS A 194 -29.81 0.02 7.20
CA LYS A 194 -29.91 1.47 7.47
C LYS A 194 -31.19 2.07 6.91
N PHE A 195 -31.86 1.39 5.96
CA PHE A 195 -33.05 1.85 5.28
C PHE A 195 -34.28 1.00 5.62
N PRO A 196 -35.49 1.56 5.58
CA PRO A 196 -36.71 0.78 5.78
C PRO A 196 -36.95 -0.21 4.66
N ALA A 197 -37.24 -1.48 4.98
CA ALA A 197 -37.56 -2.48 3.99
C ALA A 197 -38.96 -2.24 3.31
N THR A 198 -39.83 -1.57 4.01
CA THR A 198 -41.21 -1.23 3.55
C THR A 198 -41.59 0.15 4.03
N VAL A 199 -42.57 0.75 3.38
CA VAL A 199 -43.22 1.98 3.79
C VAL A 199 -44.74 1.76 3.79
N SER A 200 -45.47 2.29 4.79
CA SER A 200 -46.94 2.19 4.84
C SER A 200 -47.59 3.11 3.80
N LYS A 201 -48.81 2.77 3.37
CA LYS A 201 -49.57 3.63 2.44
C LYS A 201 -49.73 5.04 2.97
N ASP A 202 -49.99 5.18 4.28
CA ASP A 202 -50.23 6.47 4.91
C ASP A 202 -48.98 7.36 4.93
N GLN A 203 -47.78 6.73 4.93
CA GLN A 203 -46.49 7.44 4.81
C GLN A 203 -46.18 7.82 3.38
N VAL A 204 -46.65 7.04 2.38
CA VAL A 204 -46.30 7.29 0.97
C VAL A 204 -46.90 8.60 0.46
N VAL A 205 -48.17 8.89 0.76
CA VAL A 205 -48.86 10.07 0.21
C VAL A 205 -48.14 11.37 0.54
N PRO A 206 -47.77 11.61 1.80
CA PRO A 206 -47.03 12.82 2.17
C PRO A 206 -45.63 12.88 1.54
N LEU A 207 -45.06 11.74 1.15
CA LEU A 207 -43.71 11.66 0.55
C LEU A 207 -43.73 11.85 -0.98
N LEU A 208 -44.88 11.66 -1.66
CA LEU A 208 -44.99 11.76 -3.12
C LEU A 208 -44.43 13.07 -3.70
N PRO A 209 -44.62 14.26 -3.10
CA PRO A 209 -44.03 15.49 -3.58
C PRO A 209 -42.48 15.48 -3.59
N LEU A 210 -41.86 14.67 -2.71
CA LEU A 210 -40.43 14.56 -2.56
C LEU A 210 -39.77 13.78 -3.72
N PHE A 211 -40.59 13.01 -4.48
CA PHE A 211 -40.15 12.30 -5.67
C PHE A 211 -40.05 13.20 -6.91
N GLY A 212 -40.34 14.49 -6.79
CA GLY A 212 -40.30 15.45 -7.92
C GLY A 212 -41.35 15.15 -9.00
N LEU A 213 -42.41 14.45 -8.64
CA LEU A 213 -43.48 14.08 -9.58
C LEU A 213 -44.37 15.29 -9.87
N ALA A 214 -44.87 15.37 -11.11
CA ALA A 214 -45.87 16.37 -11.46
C ALA A 214 -47.17 16.17 -10.65
N PRO A 215 -47.88 17.26 -10.29
CA PRO A 215 -49.10 17.18 -9.49
C PRO A 215 -50.17 16.20 -10.05
N GLU A 216 -50.24 16.09 -11.37
CA GLU A 216 -51.16 15.19 -12.11
C GLU A 216 -50.81 13.72 -11.84
N VAL A 217 -49.49 13.40 -11.81
CA VAL A 217 -49.00 12.04 -11.50
C VAL A 217 -49.24 11.73 -10.02
N ILE A 218 -49.05 12.69 -9.11
CA ILE A 218 -49.37 12.53 -7.69
C ILE A 218 -50.87 12.25 -7.49
N ALA A 219 -51.73 12.98 -8.19
CA ALA A 219 -53.16 12.74 -8.13
C ALA A 219 -53.55 11.34 -8.66
N GLN A 220 -52.95 10.87 -9.77
CA GLN A 220 -53.13 9.51 -10.28
C GLN A 220 -52.67 8.48 -9.27
N LEU A 221 -51.45 8.60 -8.73
CA LEU A 221 -50.91 7.67 -7.72
C LEU A 221 -51.81 7.64 -6.47
N SER A 222 -52.32 8.78 -6.02
CA SER A 222 -53.23 8.87 -4.91
C SER A 222 -54.54 8.11 -5.13
N ALA A 223 -55.03 8.08 -6.36
CA ALA A 223 -56.19 7.30 -6.75
C ALA A 223 -55.94 5.78 -6.71
N PHE A 224 -54.73 5.33 -6.93
CA PHE A 224 -54.35 3.91 -6.88
C PHE A 224 -53.94 3.41 -5.50
N LEU A 225 -53.67 4.31 -4.53
CA LEU A 225 -53.26 3.97 -3.16
C LEU A 225 -54.17 2.93 -2.50
N PRO A 226 -55.54 2.97 -2.64
CA PRO A 226 -56.40 1.96 -2.03
C PRO A 226 -56.11 0.53 -2.55
N LEU A 227 -55.56 0.39 -3.77
CA LEU A 227 -55.24 -0.88 -4.41
C LEU A 227 -53.87 -1.44 -3.99
N LEU A 228 -52.97 -0.58 -3.40
CA LEU A 228 -51.67 -1.00 -2.96
C LEU A 228 -51.76 -1.85 -1.67
N PRO A 229 -50.78 -2.75 -1.41
CA PRO A 229 -50.69 -3.46 -0.14
C PRO A 229 -50.48 -2.46 1.03
N ALA A 230 -50.87 -2.84 2.23
CA ALA A 230 -50.74 -1.98 3.39
C ALA A 230 -49.29 -1.55 3.67
N GLN A 231 -48.36 -2.43 3.34
CA GLN A 231 -46.91 -2.19 3.34
C GLN A 231 -46.37 -2.32 1.91
N ILE A 232 -45.74 -1.27 1.43
CA ILE A 232 -45.15 -1.20 0.10
C ILE A 232 -43.66 -1.55 0.21
N PRO A 233 -43.19 -2.62 -0.45
CA PRO A 233 -41.79 -3.01 -0.39
C PRO A 233 -40.93 -1.97 -1.11
N LEU A 234 -39.77 -1.66 -0.50
CA LEU A 234 -38.75 -0.79 -1.06
C LEU A 234 -37.55 -1.63 -1.49
N THR A 235 -36.99 -1.27 -2.61
CA THR A 235 -35.66 -1.70 -3.02
C THR A 235 -34.76 -0.48 -3.14
N TYR A 236 -33.46 -0.68 -3.18
CA TYR A 236 -32.52 0.44 -3.16
C TYR A 236 -31.51 0.27 -4.27
N THR A 237 -31.12 1.41 -4.88
CA THR A 237 -30.02 1.49 -5.84
C THR A 237 -28.94 2.42 -5.35
N TYR A 238 -27.71 2.13 -5.76
CA TYR A 238 -26.53 2.92 -5.50
C TYR A 238 -25.89 3.34 -6.83
N GLU A 239 -25.49 4.58 -6.90
CA GLU A 239 -24.64 5.13 -7.95
C GLU A 239 -23.61 6.06 -7.34
N PHE A 240 -22.42 6.14 -7.94
CA PHE A 240 -21.38 7.04 -7.48
C PHE A 240 -20.51 7.54 -8.61
N GLU A 241 -19.85 8.69 -8.35
CA GLU A 241 -18.73 9.21 -9.09
C GLU A 241 -17.59 9.51 -8.11
N ALA A 242 -16.36 9.13 -8.47
CA ALA A 242 -15.20 9.33 -7.61
C ALA A 242 -13.96 9.70 -8.40
N LYS A 243 -13.12 10.55 -7.78
CA LYS A 243 -11.78 10.87 -8.24
C LYS A 243 -10.80 10.61 -7.10
N TYR A 244 -9.72 9.93 -7.42
CA TYR A 244 -8.66 9.55 -6.48
C TYR A 244 -7.33 10.08 -6.98
N TRP A 245 -6.58 10.79 -6.13
CA TRP A 245 -5.22 11.24 -6.41
C TRP A 245 -4.25 10.44 -5.58
N VAL A 246 -3.44 9.63 -6.23
CA VAL A 246 -2.58 8.62 -5.62
C VAL A 246 -1.12 8.95 -5.85
N ASP A 247 -0.31 8.93 -4.80
CA ASP A 247 1.15 9.04 -4.90
C ASP A 247 1.71 7.78 -5.59
N PRO A 248 2.40 7.90 -6.76
CA PRO A 248 2.85 6.74 -7.51
C PRO A 248 3.90 5.90 -6.80
N ASP A 249 4.75 6.51 -5.98
CA ASP A 249 5.84 5.80 -5.32
C ASP A 249 5.33 4.94 -4.15
N THR A 250 4.30 5.41 -3.45
CA THR A 250 3.86 4.84 -2.17
C THR A 250 2.46 4.23 -2.17
N GLY A 251 1.62 4.55 -3.17
CA GLY A 251 0.21 4.15 -3.20
C GLY A 251 -0.69 4.93 -2.24
N VAL A 252 -0.14 5.91 -1.51
CA VAL A 252 -0.90 6.74 -0.56
C VAL A 252 -1.90 7.61 -1.31
N LEU A 253 -3.14 7.61 -0.84
CA LEU A 253 -4.21 8.45 -1.36
C LEU A 253 -4.03 9.89 -0.86
N LEU A 254 -3.62 10.80 -1.75
CA LEU A 254 -3.34 12.21 -1.44
C LEU A 254 -4.60 13.05 -1.32
N ASP A 255 -5.61 12.73 -2.12
CA ASP A 255 -6.91 13.40 -2.13
C ASP A 255 -7.99 12.50 -2.74
N THR A 256 -9.23 12.78 -2.37
CA THR A 256 -10.43 12.10 -2.89
C THR A 256 -11.55 13.11 -3.06
N GLU A 257 -12.26 13.05 -4.17
CA GLU A 257 -13.56 13.66 -4.37
C GLU A 257 -14.54 12.55 -4.69
N LYS A 258 -15.68 12.50 -3.98
CA LYS A 258 -16.68 11.47 -4.22
C LYS A 258 -18.10 12.02 -4.03
N HIS A 259 -18.98 11.56 -4.90
CA HIS A 259 -20.43 11.73 -4.81
C HIS A 259 -21.06 10.35 -4.69
N ASP A 260 -21.73 10.09 -3.59
CA ASP A 260 -22.45 8.84 -3.29
C ASP A 260 -23.94 9.11 -3.26
N LEU A 261 -24.70 8.41 -4.11
CA LEU A 261 -26.16 8.58 -4.19
C LEU A 261 -26.86 7.24 -4.05
N ARG A 262 -27.73 7.14 -3.03
CA ARG A 262 -28.61 5.98 -2.85
C ARG A 262 -30.06 6.41 -3.00
N LYS A 263 -30.83 5.65 -3.79
CA LYS A 263 -32.23 5.93 -4.08
C LYS A 263 -33.11 4.77 -3.62
N ALA A 264 -34.18 5.09 -2.94
CA ALA A 264 -35.29 4.13 -2.79
C ALA A 264 -36.01 3.97 -4.13
N VAL A 265 -36.42 2.74 -4.40
CA VAL A 265 -37.11 2.37 -5.64
C VAL A 265 -38.41 1.65 -5.28
N VAL A 266 -39.50 2.15 -5.85
CA VAL A 266 -40.82 1.51 -5.80
C VAL A 266 -41.20 1.06 -7.22
N ASP A 267 -41.52 -0.20 -7.36
CA ASP A 267 -42.04 -0.73 -8.64
C ASP A 267 -43.53 -0.39 -8.80
N ALA A 268 -43.80 0.61 -9.60
CA ALA A 268 -45.14 1.05 -9.97
C ALA A 268 -45.52 0.63 -11.42
N SER A 269 -44.82 -0.33 -12.03
CA SER A 269 -45.05 -0.81 -13.41
C SER A 269 -46.45 -1.40 -13.60
N GLY A 270 -47.00 -2.03 -12.56
CA GLY A 270 -48.40 -2.50 -12.54
C GLY A 270 -49.47 -1.41 -12.73
N PHE A 271 -49.05 -0.14 -12.55
CA PHE A 271 -49.92 1.05 -12.76
C PHE A 271 -49.50 1.88 -13.96
N GLY A 272 -48.62 1.35 -14.83
CA GLY A 272 -48.14 2.04 -16.02
C GLY A 272 -47.12 3.17 -15.76
N LEU A 273 -46.58 3.28 -14.54
CA LEU A 273 -45.68 4.36 -14.14
C LEU A 273 -44.19 3.95 -14.09
N GLY A 274 -43.91 2.65 -14.27
CA GLY A 274 -42.55 2.12 -14.21
C GLY A 274 -41.96 2.15 -12.82
N LEU A 275 -40.63 2.38 -12.72
CA LEU A 275 -39.92 2.49 -11.46
C LEU A 275 -39.93 3.96 -10.96
N LEU A 276 -40.46 4.16 -9.76
CA LEU A 276 -40.40 5.45 -9.08
C LEU A 276 -39.18 5.46 -8.16
N THR A 277 -38.35 6.51 -8.23
CA THR A 277 -37.14 6.63 -7.45
C THR A 277 -37.11 7.90 -6.64
N ALA A 278 -36.60 7.83 -5.40
CA ALA A 278 -36.33 9.00 -4.56
C ALA A 278 -34.96 8.90 -3.91
N PRO A 279 -34.16 9.98 -3.90
CA PRO A 279 -32.91 9.98 -3.17
C PRO A 279 -33.19 9.85 -1.68
N VAL A 280 -32.53 8.88 -1.04
CA VAL A 280 -32.60 8.64 0.42
C VAL A 280 -31.26 8.90 1.11
N TYR A 281 -30.20 9.03 0.32
CA TYR A 281 -28.87 9.38 0.76
C TYR A 281 -28.12 9.99 -0.41
N ASP A 282 -27.62 11.21 -0.24
CA ASP A 282 -26.87 11.97 -1.22
C ASP A 282 -25.72 12.63 -0.48
N LEU A 283 -24.49 12.19 -0.73
CA LEU A 283 -23.29 12.65 -0.02
C LEU A 283 -22.24 13.10 -1.02
N ASN A 284 -21.86 14.37 -0.94
CA ASN A 284 -20.74 14.92 -1.70
C ASN A 284 -19.61 15.26 -0.72
N TYR A 285 -18.40 14.74 -0.95
CA TYR A 285 -17.28 14.99 -0.06
C TYR A 285 -15.92 15.01 -0.74
N THR A 286 -14.97 15.65 -0.08
CA THR A 286 -13.55 15.66 -0.46
C THR A 286 -12.69 15.49 0.79
N ALA A 287 -11.43 15.05 0.63
CA ALA A 287 -10.50 14.99 1.73
C ALA A 287 -10.33 16.40 2.37
N SER A 288 -10.29 16.45 3.71
CA SER A 288 -10.04 17.69 4.42
C SER A 288 -8.62 18.20 4.14
N GLU A 289 -8.38 19.53 4.26
CA GLU A 289 -7.04 20.09 4.04
C GLU A 289 -6.00 19.52 5.00
N ASP A 290 -6.40 19.16 6.21
CA ASP A 290 -5.51 18.49 7.17
C ASP A 290 -5.15 17.10 6.70
N SER A 291 -6.12 16.28 6.29
CA SER A 291 -5.88 14.94 5.73
C SER A 291 -5.03 14.96 4.46
N LYS A 292 -5.24 15.92 3.56
CA LYS A 292 -4.38 16.10 2.37
C LYS A 292 -2.93 16.36 2.77
N ARG A 293 -2.72 17.23 3.76
CA ARG A 293 -1.38 17.56 4.27
C ARG A 293 -0.72 16.37 4.95
N GLU A 294 -1.45 15.64 5.77
CA GLU A 294 -0.98 14.42 6.44
C GLU A 294 -0.62 13.35 5.42
N SER A 295 -1.52 13.04 4.48
CA SER A 295 -1.27 12.07 3.40
C SER A 295 -0.02 12.43 2.58
N ALA A 296 0.20 13.72 2.27
CA ALA A 296 1.39 14.17 1.56
C ALA A 296 2.67 13.98 2.38
N ASN A 297 2.62 14.21 3.70
CA ASN A 297 3.74 13.99 4.61
C ASN A 297 4.07 12.49 4.76
N ASP A 298 3.04 11.65 4.90
CA ASP A 298 3.18 10.20 4.97
C ASP A 298 3.78 9.65 3.68
N ALA A 299 3.23 10.04 2.53
CA ALA A 299 3.78 9.67 1.23
C ALA A 299 5.25 10.08 1.09
N LYS A 300 5.64 11.28 1.57
CA LYS A 300 7.03 11.73 1.57
C LYS A 300 7.91 10.86 2.48
N GLY A 301 7.42 10.54 3.67
CA GLY A 301 8.12 9.68 4.63
C GLY A 301 8.36 8.28 4.04
N TYR A 302 7.31 7.65 3.53
CA TYR A 302 7.39 6.32 2.89
C TYR A 302 8.28 6.33 1.65
N ALA A 303 8.16 7.32 0.76
CA ALA A 303 9.02 7.42 -0.43
C ALA A 303 10.51 7.53 -0.06
N ASN A 304 10.84 8.26 1.00
CA ASN A 304 12.22 8.35 1.50
C ASN A 304 12.71 7.01 2.05
N LEU A 305 11.88 6.27 2.78
CA LEU A 305 12.22 4.93 3.28
C LEU A 305 12.45 3.94 2.13
N LEU A 306 11.60 3.96 1.11
CA LEU A 306 11.74 3.12 -0.08
C LEU A 306 13.04 3.44 -0.83
N LYS A 307 13.37 4.72 -1.02
CA LYS A 307 14.64 5.15 -1.65
C LYS A 307 15.84 4.70 -0.84
N LEU A 308 15.83 4.88 0.47
CA LEU A 308 16.91 4.38 1.35
C LEU A 308 17.05 2.85 1.24
N GLY A 309 15.92 2.13 1.23
CA GLY A 309 15.89 0.69 1.02
C GLY A 309 16.48 0.25 -0.32
N ASP A 310 16.44 1.10 -1.33
CA ASP A 310 17.06 0.80 -2.62
C ASP A 310 18.56 1.15 -2.66
N TRP A 311 18.96 2.31 -2.18
CA TRP A 311 20.35 2.80 -2.28
C TRP A 311 21.32 2.16 -1.26
N VAL A 312 20.88 1.93 -0.02
CA VAL A 312 21.73 1.40 1.05
C VAL A 312 22.29 0.01 0.73
N PRO A 313 21.50 -0.96 0.25
CA PRO A 313 22.02 -2.27 -0.15
C PRO A 313 23.08 -2.18 -1.25
N TRP A 314 22.86 -1.36 -2.28
CA TRP A 314 23.83 -1.17 -3.36
C TRP A 314 25.12 -0.52 -2.88
N GLY A 315 25.03 0.45 -1.97
CA GLY A 315 26.19 1.07 -1.31
C GLY A 315 27.01 0.03 -0.54
N LEU A 316 26.35 -0.85 0.23
CA LEU A 316 27.03 -1.92 0.96
C LEU A 316 27.69 -2.94 0.04
N ILE A 317 27.00 -3.35 -1.04
CA ILE A 317 27.53 -4.28 -2.04
C ILE A 317 28.76 -3.67 -2.73
N GLY A 318 28.69 -2.39 -3.13
CA GLY A 318 29.81 -1.68 -3.74
C GLY A 318 31.04 -1.57 -2.83
N LEU A 319 30.82 -1.15 -1.57
CA LEU A 319 31.89 -1.08 -0.55
C LEU A 319 32.47 -2.46 -0.22
N GLY A 320 31.62 -3.47 -0.14
CA GLY A 320 32.03 -4.86 0.07
C GLY A 320 32.92 -5.36 -1.06
N GLY A 321 32.50 -5.17 -2.31
CA GLY A 321 33.28 -5.53 -3.51
C GLY A 321 34.62 -4.83 -3.58
N LEU A 322 34.66 -3.52 -3.31
CA LEU A 322 35.89 -2.74 -3.28
C LEU A 322 36.86 -3.23 -2.16
N SER A 323 36.32 -3.52 -0.98
CA SER A 323 37.09 -4.07 0.14
C SER A 323 37.71 -5.42 -0.19
N LEU A 324 36.96 -6.29 -0.88
CA LEU A 324 37.47 -7.58 -1.36
C LEU A 324 38.58 -7.42 -2.38
N LEU A 325 38.41 -6.54 -3.38
CA LEU A 325 39.44 -6.27 -4.40
C LEU A 325 40.75 -5.76 -3.77
N ILE A 326 40.65 -4.79 -2.85
CA ILE A 326 41.83 -4.27 -2.14
C ILE A 326 42.48 -5.36 -1.28
N GLY A 327 41.66 -6.18 -0.60
CA GLY A 327 42.13 -7.30 0.23
C GLY A 327 42.88 -8.35 -0.59
N LEU A 328 42.34 -8.73 -1.75
CA LEU A 328 42.96 -9.66 -2.71
C LEU A 328 44.26 -9.11 -3.27
N MET A 329 44.28 -7.85 -3.75
CA MET A 329 45.49 -7.20 -4.27
C MET A 329 46.60 -7.16 -3.22
N ARG A 330 46.27 -6.85 -1.95
CA ARG A 330 47.26 -6.86 -0.85
C ARG A 330 47.76 -8.25 -0.53
N LYS A 331 46.90 -9.28 -0.60
CA LYS A 331 47.26 -10.68 -0.38
C LYS A 331 48.19 -11.18 -1.50
N MET A 332 47.91 -10.85 -2.77
CA MET A 332 48.74 -11.22 -3.94
C MET A 332 50.11 -10.55 -3.86
N ARG A 333 50.19 -9.23 -3.56
CA ARG A 333 51.49 -8.53 -3.38
C ARG A 333 52.30 -9.14 -2.23
N SER A 334 51.71 -9.49 -1.12
CA SER A 334 52.40 -10.16 -0.01
C SER A 334 52.89 -11.55 -0.36
N GLY A 335 52.21 -12.27 -1.28
CA GLY A 335 52.65 -13.55 -1.81
C GLY A 335 53.88 -13.41 -2.71
N LYS A 336 53.87 -12.40 -3.59
CA LYS A 336 54.99 -12.11 -4.51
C LYS A 336 56.27 -11.72 -3.74
N ASP A 337 56.14 -10.83 -2.73
CA ASP A 337 57.28 -10.46 -1.88
C ASP A 337 57.88 -11.67 -1.15
N ARG A 338 57.09 -12.66 -0.80
CA ARG A 338 57.56 -13.88 -0.13
C ARG A 338 58.30 -14.81 -1.05
N ILE A 339 57.88 -14.95 -2.31
CA ILE A 339 58.54 -15.74 -3.37
C ILE A 339 59.86 -15.09 -3.72
N ASP A 340 59.90 -13.76 -3.91
CA ASP A 340 61.12 -13.01 -4.20
C ASP A 340 62.15 -13.09 -3.07
N THR A 341 61.69 -13.10 -1.80
CA THR A 341 62.55 -13.25 -0.62
C THR A 341 63.13 -14.67 -0.50
N MET A 342 62.35 -15.70 -0.81
CA MET A 342 62.82 -17.09 -0.85
C MET A 342 63.83 -17.31 -2.01
N ALA A 343 63.58 -16.74 -3.17
CA ALA A 343 64.47 -16.83 -4.34
C ALA A 343 65.81 -16.12 -4.07
N ARG A 344 65.80 -14.95 -3.38
CA ARG A 344 67.04 -14.26 -2.94
C ARG A 344 67.78 -15.06 -1.86
N GLY A 345 67.08 -15.67 -0.91
CA GLY A 345 67.71 -16.55 0.10
C GLY A 345 68.37 -17.77 -0.50
N ALA A 346 67.75 -18.43 -1.50
CA ALA A 346 68.33 -19.54 -2.22
C ALA A 346 69.63 -19.16 -2.97
N LYS A 347 69.62 -18.02 -3.69
CA LYS A 347 70.80 -17.52 -4.40
C LYS A 347 71.93 -17.13 -3.40
N PHE A 348 71.62 -16.64 -2.22
CA PHE A 348 72.64 -16.37 -1.17
C PHE A 348 73.19 -17.65 -0.58
N GLY A 349 72.40 -18.72 -0.46
CA GLY A 349 72.84 -20.07 -0.06
C GLY A 349 73.83 -20.65 -1.03
N GLU A 350 73.48 -20.67 -2.35
CA GLU A 350 74.36 -21.15 -3.43
C GLU A 350 75.69 -20.38 -3.52
N ALA A 351 75.65 -19.04 -3.36
CA ALA A 351 76.87 -18.21 -3.37
C ALA A 351 77.77 -18.50 -2.15
N LYS A 352 77.16 -18.77 -1.00
CA LYS A 352 77.89 -19.13 0.23
C LYS A 352 78.56 -20.51 0.13
N ASP A 353 77.86 -21.47 -0.45
CA ASP A 353 78.37 -22.83 -0.65
C ASP A 353 79.48 -22.81 -1.70
N ALA A 354 79.37 -22.07 -2.81
CA ALA A 354 80.41 -21.88 -3.80
C ALA A 354 81.67 -21.20 -3.23
N LEU A 355 81.51 -20.21 -2.32
CA LEU A 355 82.63 -19.58 -1.61
C LEU A 355 83.33 -20.54 -0.64
N ARG A 356 82.58 -21.40 0.00
CA ARG A 356 83.09 -22.41 0.95
C ARG A 356 83.93 -23.47 0.18
N THR A 357 83.35 -23.99 -0.90
CA THR A 357 84.11 -24.96 -1.81
C THR A 357 85.36 -24.33 -2.28
N LYS A 358 85.36 -23.08 -2.72
CA LYS A 358 86.55 -22.39 -3.21
C LYS A 358 87.59 -22.13 -2.09
N ALA A 359 87.18 -21.91 -0.88
CA ALA A 359 88.06 -21.78 0.28
C ALA A 359 88.67 -23.14 0.67
N ASP A 360 87.92 -24.23 0.61
CA ASP A 360 88.40 -25.58 0.85
C ASP A 360 89.40 -26.03 -0.19
N ASP A 361 89.16 -25.75 -1.51
CA ASP A 361 90.11 -25.99 -2.57
C ASP A 361 91.39 -25.20 -2.39
N MET A 362 91.33 -23.93 -1.96
CA MET A 362 92.52 -23.11 -1.69
C MET A 362 93.35 -23.62 -0.51
N MET A 363 92.68 -24.15 0.52
CA MET A 363 93.38 -24.78 1.68
C MET A 363 94.12 -26.08 1.25
N ASP A 364 93.46 -26.88 0.44
CA ASP A 364 94.04 -28.15 -0.09
C ASP A 364 95.27 -27.88 -1.00
N ASP A 365 95.23 -26.83 -1.81
CA ASP A 365 96.35 -26.42 -2.66
C ASP A 365 97.48 -25.84 -1.83
N THR A 366 97.20 -25.15 -0.70
CA THR A 366 98.19 -24.60 0.18
C THR A 366 98.89 -25.71 1.00
N MET A 367 98.15 -26.76 1.42
CA MET A 367 98.73 -27.92 2.10
C MET A 367 99.62 -28.74 1.12
N ARG A 368 99.23 -28.91 -0.14
CA ARG A 368 100.05 -29.61 -1.12
C ARG A 368 101.31 -28.89 -1.42
N ARG A 369 101.40 -27.56 -1.32
CA ARG A 369 102.65 -26.80 -1.54
C ARG A 369 103.62 -26.84 -0.33
N SER A 370 103.10 -27.08 0.89
CA SER A 370 103.96 -27.21 2.09
C SER A 370 104.72 -28.56 2.17
N ASP A 371 104.25 -29.60 1.45
CA ASP A 371 104.88 -30.94 1.48
C ASP A 371 106.04 -31.10 0.43
N HIS A 372 106.40 -30.06 -0.31
CA HIS A 372 107.41 -30.16 -1.34
C HIS A 372 108.65 -29.35 -1.03
N THR A 373 108.85 -28.90 0.24
CA THR A 373 110.10 -28.27 0.62
C THR A 373 110.63 -28.96 1.88
N ASP A 374 111.24 -30.13 1.77
CA ASP A 374 112.31 -30.59 2.63
C ASP A 374 112.91 -31.86 2.03
N ASN A 375 113.98 -31.72 1.28
CA ASN A 375 115.14 -32.51 1.48
C ASN A 375 116.35 -32.02 0.60
N PRO A 376 117.38 -31.58 1.26
CA PRO A 376 118.69 -31.67 0.67
C PRO A 376 119.57 -32.61 1.54
N TYR A 377 119.92 -33.69 0.98
CA TYR A 377 121.09 -34.56 1.01
C TYR A 377 120.74 -35.99 0.62
#